data_ef3255740c7607b9184948fc58cd0777
#
_entry.id   ef3255740c7607b9184948fc58cd0777
#
_cell.length_a   1.000
_cell.length_b   1.000
_cell.length_c   1.000
_cell.angle_alpha   90.00
_cell.angle_beta   90.00
_cell.angle_gamma   90.00
#
_symmetry.space_group_name_H-M   'P 1'
#
loop_
_entity.id
_entity.type
_entity.pdbx_description
1 polymer ?
#
loop_
_entity_poly.entity_id
_entity_poly.type
_entity_poly.pdbx_seq_one_letter_code
_entity_poly.pdbx_strand_id
1 'polypeptide(L)'
;MKNQYIGDIGDYGKYGLLRFLSNHGIIIGINWYLTEDDKSSDGKFIEYLKKPADRVYDPELYDALQEIAFRSDKTVKMIEDSGMIQGAEFFGEILNTNRLEAKARKWTRRTWFNNSTLMLQDAELIFADPDNGISFTKTVQTKDGEKFIFPDEVCEYYHSGKNVVFYCHKGRRKAEDWEQAKTEIRKYLRDAQILAVTCHRGTQRSYIFVLHPDSFYQYEQILKAFLNSAWGKMFTWEPIRDNSFFLLHQQEKAAGVALEPLNIQFSVCKVTDYSGIEIDQPFVFTGRTDQEKSLVCPTDKVPGNTLAREDDWRAFRICGQLDFSLIGVLAGISKILAANSIGIFAVSTYDTDYILTKEENFDKAIKALADAGYEI
;
A
#
# COMPACT_ATOMS: atom_id res chain seq x y z
N MET A 1 11.76 14.35 -15.12
CA MET A 1 13.16 14.35 -14.60
C MET A 1 14.11 15.03 -15.58
N LYS A 2 15.20 15.64 -15.09
CA LYS A 2 16.29 16.20 -15.89
C LYS A 2 17.63 15.80 -15.28
N ASN A 3 18.68 15.71 -16.11
CA ASN A 3 20.01 15.38 -15.60
C ASN A 3 20.52 16.42 -14.60
N GLN A 4 20.19 17.70 -14.79
CA GLN A 4 20.58 18.78 -13.89
C GLN A 4 20.04 18.63 -12.45
N TYR A 5 18.97 17.83 -12.24
CA TYR A 5 18.38 17.63 -10.91
C TYR A 5 19.11 16.59 -10.05
N ILE A 6 19.98 15.79 -10.65
CA ILE A 6 20.67 14.68 -9.95
C ILE A 6 21.42 15.18 -8.72
N GLY A 7 21.15 14.53 -7.60
CA GLY A 7 21.73 14.87 -6.30
C GLY A 7 21.06 16.02 -5.58
N ASP A 8 19.97 16.61 -6.10
CA ASP A 8 19.12 17.51 -5.31
C ASP A 8 18.58 16.81 -4.06
N ILE A 9 18.30 17.57 -3.01
CA ILE A 9 17.78 17.00 -1.75
C ILE A 9 16.50 16.17 -1.95
N GLY A 10 15.70 16.49 -2.98
CA GLY A 10 14.53 15.72 -3.35
C GLY A 10 14.87 14.37 -3.98
N ASP A 11 15.97 14.31 -4.71
CA ASP A 11 16.48 13.05 -5.25
C ASP A 11 16.98 12.14 -4.15
N TYR A 12 17.63 12.69 -3.12
CA TYR A 12 18.05 11.91 -1.96
C TYR A 12 16.87 11.21 -1.30
N GLY A 13 15.78 11.93 -1.03
CA GLY A 13 14.55 11.32 -0.50
C GLY A 13 13.92 10.30 -1.47
N LYS A 14 13.85 10.62 -2.76
CA LYS A 14 13.34 9.73 -3.81
C LYS A 14 14.10 8.41 -3.87
N TYR A 15 15.42 8.49 -4.01
CA TYR A 15 16.25 7.28 -4.08
C TYR A 15 16.23 6.49 -2.76
N GLY A 16 16.15 7.17 -1.61
CA GLY A 16 15.95 6.53 -0.31
C GLY A 16 14.68 5.68 -0.26
N LEU A 17 13.56 6.22 -0.76
CA LEU A 17 12.30 5.46 -0.86
C LEU A 17 12.44 4.27 -1.81
N LEU A 18 13.01 4.45 -2.99
CA LEU A 18 13.17 3.39 -3.99
C LEU A 18 14.11 2.29 -3.50
N ARG A 19 15.25 2.64 -2.88
CA ARG A 19 16.15 1.67 -2.25
C ARG A 19 15.46 0.88 -1.15
N PHE A 20 14.67 1.55 -0.33
CA PHE A 20 13.94 0.88 0.75
C PHE A 20 12.94 -0.15 0.21
N LEU A 21 12.19 0.19 -0.82
CA LEU A 21 11.27 -0.73 -1.49
C LEU A 21 12.03 -1.91 -2.12
N SER A 22 13.09 -1.66 -2.88
CA SER A 22 13.93 -2.69 -3.50
C SER A 22 14.54 -3.63 -2.45
N ASN A 23 15.07 -3.11 -1.34
CA ASN A 23 15.62 -3.90 -0.24
C ASN A 23 14.56 -4.77 0.48
N HIS A 24 13.28 -4.51 0.26
CA HIS A 24 12.16 -5.35 0.72
C HIS A 24 11.61 -6.27 -0.38
N GLY A 25 12.39 -6.50 -1.43
CA GLY A 25 12.09 -7.49 -2.46
C GLY A 25 11.21 -7.01 -3.60
N ILE A 26 10.89 -5.72 -3.69
CA ILE A 26 10.11 -5.18 -4.80
C ILE A 26 11.00 -4.97 -6.03
N ILE A 27 10.65 -5.58 -7.15
CA ILE A 27 11.31 -5.36 -8.45
C ILE A 27 10.76 -4.07 -9.06
N ILE A 28 11.61 -3.04 -9.16
CA ILE A 28 11.19 -1.70 -9.55
C ILE A 28 11.63 -1.39 -10.97
N GLY A 29 10.70 -0.97 -11.82
CA GLY A 29 10.96 -0.37 -13.11
C GLY A 29 10.88 1.16 -13.00
N ILE A 30 11.97 1.86 -13.34
CA ILE A 30 12.06 3.31 -13.23
C ILE A 30 11.95 3.94 -14.61
N ASN A 31 10.81 4.60 -14.86
CA ASN A 31 10.66 5.47 -16.01
C ASN A 31 10.95 6.92 -15.59
N TRP A 32 12.09 7.44 -16.02
CA TRP A 32 12.54 8.78 -15.63
C TRP A 32 11.68 9.92 -16.17
N TYR A 33 10.85 9.69 -17.18
CA TYR A 33 10.21 10.81 -17.91
C TYR A 33 11.24 11.90 -18.22
N LEU A 34 12.39 11.44 -18.72
CA LEU A 34 13.56 12.28 -18.90
C LEU A 34 13.32 13.32 -19.98
N THR A 35 13.53 14.60 -19.65
CA THR A 35 13.45 15.73 -20.59
C THR A 35 14.79 16.42 -20.70
N GLU A 36 14.99 17.21 -21.77
CA GLU A 36 16.21 18.00 -21.95
C GLU A 36 16.44 18.95 -20.77
N ASP A 37 17.70 19.12 -20.39
CA ASP A 37 18.11 20.10 -19.42
C ASP A 37 17.79 21.54 -19.93
N ASP A 38 17.47 22.40 -18.99
CA ASP A 38 17.23 23.82 -19.29
C ASP A 38 18.19 24.72 -18.51
N LYS A 39 18.08 26.03 -18.73
CA LYS A 39 18.90 27.00 -18.03
C LYS A 39 18.35 27.45 -16.68
N SER A 40 17.35 26.72 -16.12
CA SER A 40 16.79 27.07 -14.83
C SER A 40 17.79 26.85 -13.68
N SER A 41 17.50 27.47 -12.55
CA SER A 41 18.28 27.28 -11.32
C SER A 41 17.77 26.04 -10.50
N ASP A 42 16.79 25.33 -11.01
CA ASP A 42 16.22 24.19 -10.32
C ASP A 42 17.21 23.01 -10.22
N GLY A 43 17.07 22.17 -9.19
CA GLY A 43 17.93 21.01 -8.98
C GLY A 43 19.31 21.31 -8.40
N LYS A 44 19.51 22.47 -7.77
CA LYS A 44 20.81 22.88 -7.20
C LYS A 44 20.91 22.78 -5.68
N PHE A 45 19.94 22.17 -5.02
CA PHE A 45 19.95 22.00 -3.56
C PHE A 45 20.81 20.81 -3.13
N ILE A 46 22.13 20.87 -3.42
CA ILE A 46 23.12 19.82 -3.14
C ILE A 46 23.98 20.13 -1.88
N GLU A 47 23.75 21.26 -1.21
CA GLU A 47 24.54 21.68 -0.03
C GLU A 47 24.42 20.72 1.17
N TYR A 48 23.35 19.90 1.23
CA TYR A 48 23.20 18.85 2.23
C TYR A 48 24.30 17.80 2.13
N LEU A 49 24.83 17.52 0.92
CA LEU A 49 25.92 16.56 0.69
C LEU A 49 27.29 17.03 1.25
N LYS A 50 27.36 18.27 1.74
CA LYS A 50 28.50 18.80 2.50
C LYS A 50 28.31 18.67 4.02
N LYS A 51 27.14 18.18 4.47
CA LYS A 51 26.75 18.12 5.90
C LYS A 51 26.62 16.66 6.35
N PRO A 52 27.54 16.13 7.17
CA PRO A 52 27.50 14.75 7.64
C PRO A 52 26.20 14.36 8.37
N ALA A 53 25.46 15.33 8.92
CA ALA A 53 24.21 15.08 9.63
C ALA A 53 23.13 14.43 8.76
N ASP A 54 23.11 14.68 7.46
CA ASP A 54 22.14 14.09 6.53
C ASP A 54 22.54 12.67 6.07
N ARG A 55 23.77 12.22 6.36
CA ARG A 55 24.24 10.86 6.07
C ARG A 55 23.54 9.78 6.91
N VAL A 56 22.89 10.18 8.01
CA VAL A 56 22.21 9.27 8.94
C VAL A 56 21.02 8.52 8.34
N TYR A 57 20.42 9.04 7.28
CA TYR A 57 19.25 8.42 6.65
C TYR A 57 19.61 7.15 5.85
N ASP A 58 20.62 7.24 5.01
CA ASP A 58 21.21 6.13 4.24
C ASP A 58 22.66 6.48 3.91
N PRO A 59 23.63 5.97 4.66
CA PRO A 59 25.05 6.30 4.47
C PRO A 59 25.59 5.95 3.09
N GLU A 60 25.23 4.80 2.55
CA GLU A 60 25.70 4.34 1.24
C GLU A 60 25.15 5.19 0.11
N LEU A 61 23.85 5.48 0.14
CA LEU A 61 23.21 6.37 -0.82
C LEU A 61 23.77 7.78 -0.75
N TYR A 62 24.00 8.30 0.47
CA TYR A 62 24.57 9.61 0.67
C TYR A 62 25.95 9.72 0.02
N ASP A 63 26.84 8.76 0.30
CA ASP A 63 28.20 8.74 -0.20
C ASP A 63 28.22 8.62 -1.73
N ALA A 64 27.40 7.74 -2.32
CA ALA A 64 27.29 7.57 -3.76
C ALA A 64 26.75 8.85 -4.46
N LEU A 65 25.76 9.51 -3.88
CA LEU A 65 25.24 10.75 -4.41
C LEU A 65 26.25 11.90 -4.28
N GLN A 66 27.06 11.92 -3.23
CA GLN A 66 28.12 12.92 -3.06
C GLN A 66 29.15 12.84 -4.21
N GLU A 67 29.51 11.63 -4.65
CA GLU A 67 30.42 11.45 -5.78
C GLU A 67 29.84 11.92 -7.12
N ILE A 68 28.54 11.76 -7.34
CA ILE A 68 27.88 12.10 -8.61
C ILE A 68 27.44 13.56 -8.67
N ALA A 69 26.88 14.10 -7.60
CA ALA A 69 26.18 15.40 -7.61
C ALA A 69 27.07 16.59 -7.96
N PHE A 70 28.35 16.52 -7.63
CA PHE A 70 29.32 17.61 -7.89
C PHE A 70 29.98 17.52 -9.26
N ARG A 71 29.67 16.50 -10.06
CA ARG A 71 30.18 16.37 -11.42
C ARG A 71 29.45 17.33 -12.38
N SER A 72 30.19 17.89 -13.31
CA SER A 72 29.63 18.75 -14.37
C SER A 72 28.94 17.97 -15.50
N ASP A 73 29.28 16.67 -15.65
CA ASP A 73 28.77 15.74 -16.67
C ASP A 73 27.74 14.74 -16.13
N LYS A 74 27.14 15.05 -14.98
CA LYS A 74 26.17 14.14 -14.33
C LYS A 74 24.95 13.85 -15.19
N THR A 75 24.57 12.57 -15.24
CA THR A 75 23.43 12.06 -16.01
C THR A 75 22.68 10.99 -15.21
N VAL A 76 21.40 10.77 -15.50
CA VAL A 76 20.62 9.67 -14.88
C VAL A 76 21.30 8.32 -15.09
N LYS A 77 22.06 8.16 -16.17
CA LYS A 77 22.83 6.95 -16.43
C LYS A 77 23.84 6.61 -15.31
N MET A 78 24.41 7.64 -14.67
CA MET A 78 25.31 7.40 -13.53
C MET A 78 24.58 6.85 -12.31
N ILE A 79 23.29 7.21 -12.13
CA ILE A 79 22.45 6.62 -11.08
C ILE A 79 22.13 5.16 -11.42
N GLU A 80 21.79 4.88 -12.68
CA GLU A 80 21.52 3.51 -13.16
C GLU A 80 22.74 2.61 -12.97
N ASP A 81 23.93 3.07 -13.39
CA ASP A 81 25.18 2.31 -13.36
C ASP A 81 25.77 2.17 -11.95
N SER A 82 25.36 3.01 -11.00
CA SER A 82 25.87 2.98 -9.62
C SER A 82 25.41 1.75 -8.82
N GLY A 83 24.35 1.06 -9.26
CA GLY A 83 23.76 -0.06 -8.54
C GLY A 83 23.09 0.34 -7.21
N MET A 84 22.92 1.64 -6.91
CA MET A 84 22.34 2.09 -5.64
C MET A 84 20.88 1.64 -5.43
N ILE A 85 20.15 1.31 -6.49
CA ILE A 85 18.81 0.71 -6.43
C ILE A 85 18.93 -0.69 -7.00
N GLN A 86 19.09 -1.68 -6.12
CA GLN A 86 19.40 -3.05 -6.51
C GLN A 86 18.27 -3.69 -7.32
N GLY A 87 18.62 -4.36 -8.42
CA GLY A 87 17.66 -5.08 -9.25
C GLY A 87 16.63 -4.19 -9.96
N ALA A 88 16.81 -2.88 -9.96
CA ALA A 88 15.92 -1.99 -10.70
C ALA A 88 16.19 -2.03 -12.20
N GLU A 89 15.11 -1.96 -12.98
CA GLU A 89 15.12 -1.74 -14.42
C GLU A 89 14.95 -0.25 -14.71
N PHE A 90 15.57 0.24 -15.77
CA PHE A 90 15.56 1.66 -16.05
C PHE A 90 15.15 1.95 -17.50
N PHE A 91 14.34 2.99 -17.67
CA PHE A 91 14.01 3.56 -18.97
C PHE A 91 14.36 5.04 -18.96
N GLY A 92 15.44 5.40 -19.67
CA GLY A 92 16.04 6.74 -19.70
C GLY A 92 16.03 7.38 -21.08
N GLU A 93 15.17 6.96 -22.03
CA GLU A 93 15.02 7.68 -23.30
C GLU A 93 14.45 9.08 -23.07
N ILE A 94 15.06 10.09 -23.71
CA ILE A 94 14.62 11.48 -23.60
C ILE A 94 13.28 11.67 -24.30
N LEU A 95 12.30 12.19 -23.58
CA LEU A 95 11.01 12.59 -24.11
C LEU A 95 11.08 14.06 -24.55
N ASN A 96 11.33 14.28 -25.84
CA ASN A 96 11.44 15.62 -26.43
C ASN A 96 10.29 15.86 -27.40
N THR A 97 9.18 16.37 -26.89
CA THR A 97 7.98 16.62 -27.70
C THR A 97 7.60 18.10 -27.83
N ASN A 98 8.19 18.97 -27.03
CA ASN A 98 7.79 20.37 -26.94
C ASN A 98 8.00 21.17 -28.24
N ARG A 99 8.97 20.76 -29.08
CA ARG A 99 9.31 21.39 -30.35
C ARG A 99 8.52 20.86 -31.54
N LEU A 100 7.75 19.78 -31.32
CA LEU A 100 6.96 19.10 -32.36
C LEU A 100 5.57 19.74 -32.50
N GLU A 101 4.94 19.52 -33.65
CA GLU A 101 3.52 19.82 -33.84
C GLU A 101 2.63 18.86 -33.05
N ALA A 102 1.40 19.27 -32.72
CA ALA A 102 0.48 18.51 -31.84
C ALA A 102 0.25 17.06 -32.29
N LYS A 103 0.10 16.80 -33.60
CA LYS A 103 -0.08 15.46 -34.13
C LYS A 103 1.19 14.60 -33.96
N ALA A 104 2.35 15.17 -34.23
CA ALA A 104 3.63 14.50 -34.06
C ALA A 104 3.93 14.21 -32.59
N ARG A 105 3.57 15.13 -31.65
CA ARG A 105 3.72 14.91 -30.20
C ARG A 105 3.02 13.62 -29.75
N LYS A 106 1.76 13.43 -30.17
CA LYS A 106 0.97 12.23 -29.80
C LYS A 106 1.65 10.94 -30.27
N TRP A 107 2.13 10.92 -31.52
CA TRP A 107 2.77 9.74 -32.07
C TRP A 107 4.11 9.44 -31.38
N THR A 108 4.98 10.44 -31.26
CA THR A 108 6.29 10.34 -30.60
C THR A 108 6.15 9.85 -29.17
N ARG A 109 5.23 10.44 -28.40
CA ARG A 109 4.99 10.04 -27.02
C ARG A 109 4.49 8.60 -26.95
N ARG A 110 3.57 8.19 -27.85
CA ARG A 110 3.08 6.81 -27.85
C ARG A 110 4.20 5.81 -28.13
N THR A 111 5.08 6.08 -29.07
CA THR A 111 6.24 5.24 -29.35
C THR A 111 7.17 5.17 -28.15
N TRP A 112 7.51 6.32 -27.57
CA TRP A 112 8.34 6.43 -26.36
C TRP A 112 7.74 5.63 -25.20
N PHE A 113 6.43 5.75 -24.97
CA PHE A 113 5.74 5.04 -23.90
C PHE A 113 5.71 3.52 -24.14
N ASN A 114 5.48 3.08 -25.39
CA ASN A 114 5.55 1.65 -25.74
C ASN A 114 6.96 1.08 -25.49
N ASN A 115 8.01 1.84 -25.79
CA ASN A 115 9.38 1.42 -25.48
C ASN A 115 9.57 1.25 -23.98
N SER A 116 9.02 2.17 -23.18
CA SER A 116 9.11 2.05 -21.71
C SER A 116 8.39 0.82 -21.17
N THR A 117 7.22 0.47 -21.69
CA THR A 117 6.49 -0.74 -21.27
C THR A 117 7.23 -2.04 -21.61
N LEU A 118 7.94 -2.05 -22.72
CA LEU A 118 8.78 -3.20 -23.12
C LEU A 118 10.04 -3.32 -22.25
N MET A 119 10.72 -2.21 -22.00
CA MET A 119 11.96 -2.20 -21.20
C MET A 119 11.72 -2.53 -19.73
N LEU A 120 10.54 -2.24 -19.20
CA LEU A 120 10.19 -2.42 -17.79
C LEU A 120 9.20 -3.57 -17.58
N GLN A 121 9.18 -4.53 -18.50
CA GLN A 121 8.17 -5.60 -18.49
C GLN A 121 8.30 -6.58 -17.32
N ASP A 122 9.48 -6.75 -16.75
CA ASP A 122 9.74 -7.69 -15.65
C ASP A 122 9.56 -7.04 -14.26
N ALA A 123 9.38 -5.71 -14.21
CA ALA A 123 9.13 -4.99 -12.95
C ALA A 123 7.76 -5.30 -12.36
N GLU A 124 7.65 -5.27 -11.04
CA GLU A 124 6.39 -5.37 -10.28
C GLU A 124 5.79 -4.00 -9.97
N LEU A 125 6.65 -3.02 -9.76
CA LEU A 125 6.29 -1.63 -9.47
C LEU A 125 6.92 -0.71 -10.50
N ILE A 126 6.12 0.08 -11.19
CA ILE A 126 6.63 1.15 -12.05
C ILE A 126 6.70 2.45 -11.26
N PHE A 127 7.90 2.99 -11.15
CA PHE A 127 8.12 4.36 -10.67
C PHE A 127 8.20 5.32 -11.84
N ALA A 128 7.25 6.25 -11.93
CA ALA A 128 7.24 7.30 -12.92
C ALA A 128 7.69 8.63 -12.30
N ASP A 129 8.66 9.31 -12.94
CA ASP A 129 9.28 10.55 -12.43
C ASP A 129 9.04 11.79 -13.35
N PRO A 130 7.79 12.14 -13.63
CA PRO A 130 7.49 13.34 -14.39
C PRO A 130 7.78 14.60 -13.57
N ASP A 131 8.24 15.68 -14.20
CA ASP A 131 8.58 16.94 -13.49
C ASP A 131 7.41 17.50 -12.66
N ASN A 132 6.17 17.36 -13.16
CA ASN A 132 4.98 18.01 -12.59
C ASN A 132 3.94 17.03 -12.03
N GLY A 133 4.21 15.73 -12.09
CA GLY A 133 3.28 14.72 -11.62
C GLY A 133 2.20 14.36 -12.65
N ILE A 134 1.03 13.87 -12.16
CA ILE A 134 -0.08 13.49 -13.02
C ILE A 134 -0.92 14.71 -13.44
N SER A 135 -1.40 14.71 -14.69
CA SER A 135 -2.35 15.71 -15.18
C SER A 135 -3.64 15.06 -15.68
N PHE A 136 -4.76 15.54 -15.16
CA PHE A 136 -6.13 15.15 -15.58
C PHE A 136 -6.76 16.18 -16.53
N THR A 137 -6.15 17.36 -16.71
CA THR A 137 -6.69 18.46 -17.51
C THR A 137 -5.90 18.75 -18.79
N LYS A 138 -4.62 18.41 -18.80
CA LYS A 138 -3.78 18.53 -20.00
C LYS A 138 -3.81 17.26 -20.81
N THR A 139 -3.32 17.32 -22.02
CA THR A 139 -3.21 16.16 -22.93
C THR A 139 -1.79 16.03 -23.44
N VAL A 140 -1.46 14.88 -24.01
CA VAL A 140 -0.18 14.61 -24.67
C VAL A 140 0.14 15.57 -25.80
N GLN A 141 -0.86 16.25 -26.36
CA GLN A 141 -0.71 17.24 -27.42
C GLN A 141 -0.32 18.64 -26.90
N THR A 142 -0.48 18.87 -25.59
CA THR A 142 -0.10 20.14 -24.96
C THR A 142 1.41 20.33 -25.03
N LYS A 143 1.88 21.55 -25.27
CA LYS A 143 3.30 21.88 -25.48
C LYS A 143 4.21 21.46 -24.32
N ASP A 144 3.70 21.54 -23.08
CA ASP A 144 4.40 21.12 -21.86
C ASP A 144 3.97 19.71 -21.37
N GLY A 145 3.27 18.94 -22.21
CA GLY A 145 2.77 17.60 -21.90
C GLY A 145 3.88 16.61 -21.51
N GLU A 146 5.10 16.80 -22.00
CA GLU A 146 6.26 15.97 -21.65
C GLU A 146 6.63 15.99 -20.16
N LYS A 147 6.16 17.01 -19.41
CA LYS A 147 6.42 17.16 -17.97
C LYS A 147 5.42 16.42 -17.08
N PHE A 148 4.45 15.72 -17.67
CA PHE A 148 3.38 15.05 -16.94
C PHE A 148 3.29 13.57 -17.31
N ILE A 149 2.86 12.74 -16.35
CA ILE A 149 2.25 11.46 -16.64
C ILE A 149 0.73 11.67 -16.83
N PHE A 150 0.10 10.85 -17.65
CA PHE A 150 -1.32 10.94 -17.93
C PHE A 150 -2.07 9.70 -17.39
N PRO A 151 -3.39 9.83 -17.10
CA PRO A 151 -4.19 8.70 -16.61
C PRO A 151 -4.12 7.46 -17.49
N ASP A 152 -4.14 7.63 -18.82
CA ASP A 152 -4.07 6.51 -19.78
C ASP A 152 -2.76 5.71 -19.62
N GLU A 153 -1.65 6.38 -19.32
CA GLU A 153 -0.35 5.73 -19.11
C GLU A 153 -0.30 4.98 -17.77
N VAL A 154 -0.88 5.56 -16.72
CA VAL A 154 -1.02 4.88 -15.43
C VAL A 154 -1.92 3.65 -15.58
N CYS A 155 -3.05 3.78 -16.31
CA CYS A 155 -3.97 2.69 -16.58
C CYS A 155 -3.29 1.56 -17.37
N GLU A 156 -2.47 1.90 -18.36
CA GLU A 156 -1.80 0.88 -19.20
C GLU A 156 -0.80 0.08 -18.38
N TYR A 157 0.03 0.71 -17.55
CA TYR A 157 0.88 0.00 -16.61
C TYR A 157 0.06 -0.87 -15.64
N TYR A 158 -1.00 -0.30 -15.05
CA TYR A 158 -1.85 -1.03 -14.11
C TYR A 158 -2.52 -2.24 -14.75
N HIS A 159 -3.15 -2.09 -15.93
CA HIS A 159 -3.80 -3.20 -16.64
C HIS A 159 -2.82 -4.25 -17.16
N SER A 160 -1.52 -3.93 -17.26
CA SER A 160 -0.47 -4.93 -17.53
C SER A 160 -0.02 -5.68 -16.26
N GLY A 161 -0.74 -5.53 -15.15
CA GLY A 161 -0.48 -6.22 -13.88
C GLY A 161 0.56 -5.54 -12.99
N LYS A 162 0.96 -4.30 -13.29
CA LYS A 162 1.97 -3.55 -12.52
C LYS A 162 1.32 -2.67 -11.48
N ASN A 163 1.92 -2.59 -10.29
CA ASN A 163 1.67 -1.47 -9.40
C ASN A 163 2.35 -0.22 -9.96
N VAL A 164 1.82 0.95 -9.69
CA VAL A 164 2.40 2.20 -10.19
C VAL A 164 2.62 3.16 -9.03
N VAL A 165 3.75 3.80 -8.98
CA VAL A 165 3.98 4.96 -8.12
C VAL A 165 4.49 6.12 -8.96
N PHE A 166 3.93 7.29 -8.79
CA PHE A 166 4.39 8.47 -9.50
C PHE A 166 4.67 9.62 -8.54
N TYR A 167 5.71 10.37 -8.91
CA TYR A 167 6.01 11.64 -8.28
C TYR A 167 4.90 12.64 -8.55
N CYS A 168 4.53 13.42 -7.54
CA CYS A 168 3.57 14.50 -7.69
C CYS A 168 3.96 15.68 -6.80
N HIS A 169 4.00 16.87 -7.39
CA HIS A 169 4.29 18.09 -6.68
C HIS A 169 2.99 18.75 -6.18
N LYS A 170 2.85 18.91 -4.87
CA LYS A 170 1.68 19.60 -4.28
C LYS A 170 1.65 21.08 -4.69
N GLY A 171 2.80 21.74 -4.69
CA GLY A 171 2.92 23.12 -5.06
C GLY A 171 2.03 24.04 -4.21
N ARG A 172 1.38 25.01 -4.88
CA ARG A 172 0.44 25.96 -4.27
C ARG A 172 -1.03 25.54 -4.42
N ARG A 173 -1.30 24.26 -4.68
CA ARG A 173 -2.67 23.74 -4.80
C ARG A 173 -3.43 23.94 -3.48
N LYS A 174 -4.72 24.28 -3.59
CA LYS A 174 -5.62 24.26 -2.44
C LYS A 174 -5.75 22.83 -1.91
N ALA A 175 -6.17 22.69 -0.66
CA ALA A 175 -6.30 21.38 -0.03
C ALA A 175 -7.29 20.46 -0.77
N GLU A 176 -8.39 21.01 -1.25
CA GLU A 176 -9.41 20.28 -2.04
C GLU A 176 -8.88 19.81 -3.40
N ASP A 177 -8.20 20.70 -4.14
CA ASP A 177 -7.59 20.36 -5.43
C ASP A 177 -6.47 19.32 -5.27
N TRP A 178 -5.78 19.33 -4.14
CA TRP A 178 -4.75 18.34 -3.81
C TRP A 178 -5.38 16.99 -3.48
N GLU A 179 -6.45 16.97 -2.70
CA GLU A 179 -7.17 15.74 -2.37
C GLU A 179 -7.73 15.08 -3.64
N GLN A 180 -8.35 15.88 -4.51
CA GLN A 180 -8.82 15.41 -5.80
C GLN A 180 -7.66 14.85 -6.65
N ALA A 181 -6.51 15.53 -6.72
CA ALA A 181 -5.36 15.07 -7.50
C ALA A 181 -4.82 13.71 -7.03
N LYS A 182 -4.93 13.39 -5.74
CA LYS A 182 -4.52 12.09 -5.19
C LYS A 182 -5.49 10.95 -5.56
N THR A 183 -6.77 11.24 -5.68
CA THR A 183 -7.82 10.23 -5.80
C THR A 183 -8.48 10.16 -7.17
N GLU A 184 -8.28 11.17 -8.02
CA GLU A 184 -8.91 11.29 -9.35
C GLU A 184 -8.66 10.07 -10.25
N ILE A 185 -7.51 9.42 -10.09
CA ILE A 185 -7.15 8.21 -10.85
C ILE A 185 -8.16 7.07 -10.66
N ARG A 186 -8.89 7.04 -9.55
CA ARG A 186 -9.93 6.04 -9.29
C ARG A 186 -11.12 6.13 -10.23
N LYS A 187 -11.31 7.25 -10.91
CA LYS A 187 -12.33 7.35 -11.96
C LYS A 187 -12.01 6.47 -13.17
N TYR A 188 -10.74 6.15 -13.33
CA TYR A 188 -10.21 5.33 -14.43
C TYR A 188 -9.94 3.89 -13.96
N LEU A 189 -9.50 3.72 -12.70
CA LEU A 189 -9.13 2.46 -12.08
C LEU A 189 -9.93 2.31 -10.78
N ARG A 190 -11.12 1.71 -10.88
CA ARG A 190 -12.09 1.64 -9.77
C ARG A 190 -11.64 0.73 -8.63
N ASP A 191 -10.89 -0.31 -8.94
CA ASP A 191 -10.35 -1.30 -8.02
C ASP A 191 -9.02 -0.87 -7.36
N ALA A 192 -8.35 0.14 -7.92
CA ALA A 192 -7.05 0.56 -7.43
C ALA A 192 -7.09 1.11 -6.01
N GLN A 193 -6.14 0.64 -5.20
CA GLN A 193 -5.89 1.14 -3.86
C GLN A 193 -4.84 2.23 -3.89
N ILE A 194 -5.07 3.32 -3.15
CA ILE A 194 -4.15 4.46 -3.14
C ILE A 194 -3.46 4.57 -1.79
N LEU A 195 -2.13 4.61 -1.81
CA LEU A 195 -1.29 5.04 -0.69
C LEU A 195 -0.48 6.25 -1.12
N ALA A 196 -0.08 7.09 -0.20
CA ALA A 196 0.82 8.18 -0.51
C ALA A 196 1.71 8.53 0.68
N VAL A 197 2.96 8.90 0.37
CA VAL A 197 3.91 9.45 1.34
C VAL A 197 4.48 10.76 0.80
N THR A 198 4.73 11.71 1.69
CA THR A 198 5.23 13.04 1.33
C THR A 198 6.57 13.31 2.00
N CYS A 199 7.57 13.66 1.18
CA CYS A 199 8.86 14.19 1.61
C CYS A 199 8.75 15.69 1.87
N HIS A 200 9.21 16.13 3.04
CA HIS A 200 9.12 17.54 3.50
C HIS A 200 10.44 18.32 3.39
N ARG A 201 11.51 17.72 2.88
CA ARG A 201 12.80 18.39 2.70
C ARG A 201 12.86 19.11 1.35
N GLY A 202 13.19 20.37 1.37
CA GLY A 202 13.13 21.24 0.18
C GLY A 202 11.68 21.56 -0.19
N THR A 203 11.30 21.37 -1.44
CA THR A 203 9.90 21.44 -1.89
C THR A 203 9.16 20.17 -1.50
N GLN A 204 7.92 20.27 -1.02
CA GLN A 204 7.10 19.10 -0.73
C GLN A 204 6.89 18.24 -1.98
N ARG A 205 7.25 16.96 -1.88
CA ARG A 205 7.16 15.98 -2.95
C ARG A 205 6.41 14.77 -2.44
N SER A 206 5.31 14.44 -3.10
CA SER A 206 4.49 13.28 -2.75
C SER A 206 4.70 12.17 -3.77
N TYR A 207 4.70 10.94 -3.27
CA TYR A 207 4.77 9.71 -4.05
C TYR A 207 3.44 9.01 -3.87
N ILE A 208 2.65 8.96 -4.94
CA ILE A 208 1.30 8.41 -4.95
C ILE A 208 1.35 7.03 -5.58
N PHE A 209 1.04 6.03 -4.78
CA PHE A 209 1.00 4.63 -5.17
C PHE A 209 -0.41 4.27 -5.62
N VAL A 210 -0.51 3.67 -6.79
CA VAL A 210 -1.73 3.09 -7.37
C VAL A 210 -1.51 1.59 -7.41
N LEU A 211 -2.14 0.88 -6.49
CA LEU A 211 -1.83 -0.51 -6.16
C LEU A 211 -2.99 -1.43 -6.51
N HIS A 212 -2.66 -2.62 -6.99
CA HIS A 212 -3.62 -3.72 -7.03
C HIS A 212 -4.08 -4.09 -5.62
N PRO A 213 -5.35 -4.48 -5.42
CA PRO A 213 -5.88 -4.83 -4.11
C PRO A 213 -5.05 -5.86 -3.37
N ASP A 214 -4.54 -6.87 -4.07
CA ASP A 214 -3.76 -7.97 -3.49
C ASP A 214 -2.36 -7.51 -3.01
N SER A 215 -1.81 -6.46 -3.62
CA SER A 215 -0.51 -5.88 -3.24
C SER A 215 -0.60 -4.87 -2.10
N PHE A 216 -1.79 -4.31 -1.83
CA PHE A 216 -1.97 -3.16 -0.94
C PHE A 216 -1.36 -3.36 0.44
N TYR A 217 -1.64 -4.51 1.08
CA TYR A 217 -1.15 -4.80 2.43
C TYR A 217 0.38 -4.85 2.49
N GLN A 218 1.01 -5.49 1.51
CA GLN A 218 2.48 -5.58 1.42
C GLN A 218 3.11 -4.18 1.38
N TYR A 219 2.63 -3.33 0.46
CA TYR A 219 3.14 -1.96 0.32
C TYR A 219 2.85 -1.11 1.56
N GLU A 220 1.70 -1.25 2.17
CA GLU A 220 1.37 -0.57 3.41
C GLU A 220 2.35 -0.92 4.54
N GLN A 221 2.70 -2.20 4.71
CA GLN A 221 3.67 -2.63 5.73
C GLN A 221 5.07 -2.11 5.42
N ILE A 222 5.52 -2.17 4.17
CA ILE A 222 6.84 -1.65 3.77
C ILE A 222 6.91 -0.13 4.02
N LEU A 223 5.87 0.62 3.64
CA LEU A 223 5.83 2.07 3.86
C LEU A 223 5.74 2.44 5.35
N LYS A 224 5.03 1.66 6.17
CA LYS A 224 5.07 1.80 7.64
C LYS A 224 6.49 1.60 8.20
N ALA A 225 7.18 0.57 7.74
CA ALA A 225 8.57 0.31 8.14
C ALA A 225 9.50 1.46 7.69
N PHE A 226 9.32 1.97 6.46
CA PHE A 226 10.05 3.14 5.95
C PHE A 226 9.86 4.37 6.85
N LEU A 227 8.64 4.68 7.20
CA LEU A 227 8.32 5.82 8.05
C LEU A 227 8.76 5.64 9.51
N ASN A 228 8.92 4.41 9.98
CA ASN A 228 9.47 4.09 11.31
C ASN A 228 11.01 4.05 11.32
N SER A 229 11.66 4.12 10.16
CA SER A 229 13.11 4.21 10.03
C SER A 229 13.60 5.65 10.22
N ALA A 230 14.89 5.90 10.00
CA ALA A 230 15.45 7.26 9.99
C ALA A 230 14.71 8.19 9.00
N TRP A 231 14.21 7.65 7.88
CA TRP A 231 13.48 8.38 6.86
C TRP A 231 12.18 9.03 7.35
N GLY A 232 11.57 8.53 8.42
CA GLY A 232 10.39 9.14 9.02
C GLY A 232 10.58 10.57 9.55
N LYS A 233 11.83 11.03 9.68
CA LYS A 233 12.13 12.45 9.95
C LYS A 233 11.97 13.35 8.72
N MET A 234 11.98 12.77 7.52
CA MET A 234 11.82 13.49 6.26
C MET A 234 10.46 13.23 5.60
N PHE A 235 9.84 12.11 5.91
CA PHE A 235 8.61 11.66 5.28
C PHE A 235 7.48 11.49 6.29
N THR A 236 6.27 11.73 5.81
CA THR A 236 5.03 11.40 6.54
C THR A 236 4.05 10.71 5.60
N TRP A 237 3.06 9.99 6.19
CA TRP A 237 1.88 9.61 5.44
C TRP A 237 1.19 10.85 4.87
N GLU A 238 0.80 10.76 3.62
CA GLU A 238 -0.14 11.71 3.02
C GLU A 238 -1.56 11.15 3.17
N PRO A 239 -2.47 11.82 3.90
CA PRO A 239 -3.83 11.31 4.10
C PRO A 239 -4.58 11.17 2.78
N ILE A 240 -5.30 10.07 2.61
CA ILE A 240 -6.24 9.83 1.52
C ILE A 240 -7.64 9.83 2.13
N ARG A 241 -8.42 10.89 1.87
CA ARG A 241 -9.71 11.11 2.54
C ARG A 241 -10.82 10.16 2.11
N ASP A 242 -10.73 9.58 0.94
CA ASP A 242 -11.74 8.65 0.44
C ASP A 242 -11.13 7.29 0.13
N ASN A 243 -11.01 6.47 1.16
CA ASN A 243 -10.79 5.03 1.05
C ASN A 243 -12.13 4.26 1.05
N SER A 244 -13.23 4.91 0.61
CA SER A 244 -14.57 4.29 0.54
C SER A 244 -14.56 2.99 -0.30
N PHE A 245 -13.62 2.84 -1.22
CA PHE A 245 -13.45 1.61 -1.99
C PHE A 245 -12.98 0.43 -1.13
N PHE A 246 -12.17 0.67 -0.10
CA PHE A 246 -11.81 -0.38 0.86
C PHE A 246 -13.06 -0.90 1.61
N LEU A 247 -14.03 -0.01 1.85
CA LEU A 247 -15.35 -0.37 2.39
C LEU A 247 -16.24 -1.06 1.33
N LEU A 248 -16.19 -0.63 0.06
CA LEU A 248 -16.96 -1.24 -1.03
C LEU A 248 -16.42 -2.63 -1.43
N HIS A 249 -15.10 -2.83 -1.45
CA HIS A 249 -14.51 -4.16 -1.71
C HIS A 249 -14.67 -5.13 -0.54
N GLN A 250 -14.77 -4.60 0.69
CA GLN A 250 -15.23 -5.42 1.82
C GLN A 250 -16.73 -5.73 1.69
N GLN A 251 -17.55 -4.82 1.15
CA GLN A 251 -18.95 -5.09 0.84
C GLN A 251 -19.11 -6.07 -0.34
N GLU A 252 -18.29 -6.01 -1.38
CA GLU A 252 -18.31 -6.98 -2.48
C GLU A 252 -17.71 -8.34 -2.10
N LYS A 253 -16.70 -8.39 -1.23
CA LYS A 253 -16.21 -9.66 -0.62
C LYS A 253 -17.12 -10.16 0.49
N ALA A 254 -17.88 -9.29 1.15
CA ALA A 254 -18.96 -9.66 2.08
C ALA A 254 -20.22 -10.11 1.33
N ALA A 255 -20.44 -9.60 0.10
CA ALA A 255 -21.52 -10.06 -0.76
C ALA A 255 -21.31 -11.53 -1.13
N GLY A 256 -22.06 -12.40 -0.48
CA GLY A 256 -21.98 -13.86 -0.63
C GLY A 256 -21.27 -14.60 0.50
N VAL A 257 -20.75 -13.92 1.52
CA VAL A 257 -20.34 -14.56 2.77
C VAL A 257 -21.51 -14.55 3.72
N ALA A 258 -22.12 -15.72 3.91
CA ALA A 258 -23.18 -15.91 4.88
C ALA A 258 -22.58 -16.21 6.26
N LEU A 259 -23.20 -15.63 7.29
CA LEU A 259 -22.86 -15.85 8.70
C LEU A 259 -24.04 -16.52 9.38
N GLU A 260 -23.77 -17.58 10.11
CA GLU A 260 -24.79 -18.31 10.86
C GLU A 260 -24.64 -18.02 12.35
N PRO A 261 -25.57 -17.26 12.96
CA PRO A 261 -25.64 -17.11 14.40
C PRO A 261 -25.93 -18.46 15.09
N LEU A 262 -25.15 -18.79 16.11
CA LEU A 262 -25.37 -20.00 16.90
C LEU A 262 -26.24 -19.68 18.13
N ASN A 263 -27.28 -20.46 18.33
CA ASN A 263 -28.14 -20.31 19.50
C ASN A 263 -27.59 -21.10 20.70
N ILE A 264 -26.33 -20.85 21.05
CA ILE A 264 -25.58 -21.51 22.11
C ILE A 264 -24.79 -20.45 22.87
N GLN A 265 -24.80 -20.54 24.21
CA GLN A 265 -23.90 -19.76 25.05
C GLN A 265 -22.61 -20.55 25.26
N PHE A 266 -21.50 -19.83 25.17
CA PHE A 266 -20.16 -20.38 25.29
C PHE A 266 -19.43 -19.82 26.50
N SER A 267 -18.49 -20.60 27.00
CA SER A 267 -17.50 -20.23 27.99
C SER A 267 -16.10 -20.43 27.43
N VAL A 268 -15.21 -19.48 27.70
CA VAL A 268 -13.77 -19.57 27.41
C VAL A 268 -13.07 -19.91 28.72
N CYS A 269 -12.37 -21.02 28.76
CA CYS A 269 -11.82 -21.59 29.99
C CYS A 269 -10.33 -21.87 29.87
N LYS A 270 -9.63 -21.76 30.98
CA LYS A 270 -8.32 -22.36 31.21
C LYS A 270 -8.49 -23.60 32.09
N VAL A 271 -7.98 -24.76 31.66
CA VAL A 271 -8.17 -26.03 32.34
C VAL A 271 -6.85 -26.68 32.73
N THR A 272 -6.86 -27.53 33.73
CA THR A 272 -5.68 -28.35 34.10
C THR A 272 -5.36 -29.40 33.06
N ASP A 273 -6.40 -30.05 32.56
CA ASP A 273 -6.36 -31.04 31.49
C ASP A 273 -7.76 -31.16 30.85
N TYR A 274 -7.89 -32.02 29.82
CA TYR A 274 -9.15 -32.24 29.10
C TYR A 274 -9.96 -33.44 29.55
N SER A 275 -9.62 -34.08 30.68
CA SER A 275 -10.28 -35.31 31.15
C SER A 275 -11.72 -35.08 31.60
N GLY A 276 -12.08 -33.84 31.94
CA GLY A 276 -13.43 -33.47 32.39
C GLY A 276 -14.42 -33.13 31.27
N ILE A 277 -14.00 -33.17 29.99
CA ILE A 277 -14.84 -32.81 28.84
C ILE A 277 -14.89 -33.93 27.81
N GLU A 278 -16.06 -34.17 27.24
CA GLU A 278 -16.21 -35.05 26.07
C GLU A 278 -15.80 -34.30 24.81
N ILE A 279 -14.59 -34.59 24.33
CA ILE A 279 -13.94 -33.86 23.21
C ILE A 279 -14.70 -34.06 21.89
N ASP A 280 -15.38 -35.19 21.71
CA ASP A 280 -16.13 -35.53 20.49
C ASP A 280 -17.49 -34.82 20.39
N GLN A 281 -17.87 -34.01 21.37
CA GLN A 281 -19.10 -33.21 21.28
C GLN A 281 -18.98 -32.02 20.36
N PRO A 282 -20.06 -31.64 19.66
CA PRO A 282 -20.07 -30.41 18.84
C PRO A 282 -19.74 -29.18 19.65
N PHE A 283 -19.02 -28.24 18.99
CA PHE A 283 -18.65 -26.94 19.55
C PHE A 283 -17.72 -26.99 20.76
N VAL A 284 -16.93 -28.06 20.86
CA VAL A 284 -15.82 -28.15 21.82
C VAL A 284 -14.50 -27.84 21.08
N PHE A 285 -13.80 -26.77 21.48
CA PHE A 285 -12.55 -26.37 20.89
C PHE A 285 -11.47 -26.41 21.97
N THR A 286 -10.34 -27.05 21.66
CA THR A 286 -9.23 -27.16 22.60
C THR A 286 -7.97 -26.52 22.02
N GLY A 287 -7.22 -25.81 22.85
CA GLY A 287 -5.94 -25.23 22.48
C GLY A 287 -4.90 -25.53 23.56
N ARG A 288 -3.74 -26.07 23.16
CA ARG A 288 -2.62 -26.32 24.08
C ARG A 288 -1.36 -25.62 23.61
N THR A 289 -0.82 -24.81 24.49
CA THR A 289 0.48 -24.16 24.31
C THR A 289 1.49 -24.67 25.35
N ASP A 290 2.68 -24.15 25.33
CA ASP A 290 3.70 -24.33 26.35
C ASP A 290 3.34 -23.73 27.70
N GLN A 291 2.37 -22.78 27.72
CA GLN A 291 2.00 -22.00 28.91
C GLN A 291 0.61 -22.36 29.45
N GLU A 292 -0.32 -22.84 28.59
CA GLU A 292 -1.69 -23.08 29.02
C GLU A 292 -2.41 -24.17 28.20
N LYS A 293 -3.51 -24.62 28.76
CA LYS A 293 -4.52 -25.43 28.09
C LYS A 293 -5.83 -24.67 28.11
N SER A 294 -6.31 -24.28 26.95
CA SER A 294 -7.54 -23.53 26.74
C SER A 294 -8.66 -24.46 26.26
N LEU A 295 -9.88 -24.15 26.67
CA LEU A 295 -11.09 -24.84 26.26
C LEU A 295 -12.16 -23.80 25.96
N VAL A 296 -12.80 -23.91 24.79
CA VAL A 296 -14.04 -23.19 24.48
C VAL A 296 -15.13 -24.25 24.30
N CYS A 297 -16.21 -24.15 25.04
CA CYS A 297 -17.29 -25.09 24.98
C CYS A 297 -18.63 -24.45 25.37
N PRO A 298 -19.77 -25.10 25.08
CA PRO A 298 -21.07 -24.69 25.62
C PRO A 298 -20.99 -24.50 27.13
N THR A 299 -21.61 -23.44 27.62
CA THR A 299 -21.52 -23.02 29.04
C THR A 299 -22.00 -24.11 30.01
N ASP A 300 -22.99 -24.92 29.61
CA ASP A 300 -23.51 -26.03 30.38
C ASP A 300 -22.58 -27.25 30.41
N LYS A 301 -21.51 -27.25 29.64
CA LYS A 301 -20.52 -28.34 29.52
C LYS A 301 -19.18 -28.01 30.16
N VAL A 302 -19.05 -26.88 30.83
CA VAL A 302 -17.79 -26.48 31.46
C VAL A 302 -17.38 -27.47 32.54
N PRO A 303 -16.18 -28.07 32.46
CA PRO A 303 -15.73 -29.11 33.39
C PRO A 303 -15.30 -28.52 34.75
N GLY A 304 -15.41 -29.35 35.80
CA GLY A 304 -15.06 -28.93 37.17
C GLY A 304 -13.58 -28.69 37.42
N ASN A 305 -12.67 -29.09 36.52
CA ASN A 305 -11.23 -28.87 36.62
C ASN A 305 -10.77 -27.56 35.94
N THR A 306 -11.69 -26.60 35.79
CA THR A 306 -11.42 -25.25 35.24
C THR A 306 -10.67 -24.37 36.24
N LEU A 307 -9.56 -23.77 35.80
CA LEU A 307 -8.73 -22.88 36.57
C LEU A 307 -9.17 -21.40 36.47
N ALA A 308 -9.63 -21.01 35.28
CA ALA A 308 -10.18 -19.69 34.99
C ALA A 308 -11.30 -19.82 33.97
N ARG A 309 -12.31 -18.95 34.04
CA ARG A 309 -13.51 -19.05 33.22
C ARG A 309 -14.05 -17.67 32.92
N GLU A 310 -14.37 -17.45 31.66
CA GLU A 310 -15.06 -16.27 31.14
C GLU A 310 -16.33 -16.71 30.43
N ASP A 311 -17.49 -16.34 30.96
CA ASP A 311 -18.82 -16.68 30.47
C ASP A 311 -19.41 -15.61 29.56
N ASP A 312 -20.66 -15.80 29.18
CA ASP A 312 -21.48 -14.86 28.42
C ASP A 312 -20.94 -14.58 27.03
N TRP A 313 -20.45 -15.60 26.32
CA TRP A 313 -20.07 -15.54 24.94
C TRP A 313 -21.17 -16.14 24.06
N ARG A 314 -21.46 -15.46 22.95
CA ARG A 314 -22.26 -15.99 21.83
C ARG A 314 -21.40 -16.01 20.57
N ALA A 315 -21.67 -16.97 19.68
CA ALA A 315 -20.90 -17.17 18.49
C ALA A 315 -21.75 -17.07 17.22
N PHE A 316 -21.11 -16.69 16.15
CA PHE A 316 -21.55 -16.96 14.78
C PHE A 316 -20.40 -17.62 14.02
N ARG A 317 -20.72 -18.40 12.99
CA ARG A 317 -19.72 -19.00 12.10
C ARG A 317 -19.86 -18.46 10.69
N ILE A 318 -18.78 -18.54 9.92
CA ILE A 318 -18.79 -18.25 8.50
C ILE A 318 -19.34 -19.49 7.80
N CYS A 319 -20.40 -19.34 6.95
CA CYS A 319 -21.01 -20.45 6.24
C CYS A 319 -20.16 -20.87 5.03
N GLY A 320 -20.14 -22.20 4.76
CA GLY A 320 -19.40 -22.79 3.65
C GLY A 320 -17.97 -23.19 4.01
N GLN A 321 -17.31 -23.90 3.10
CA GLN A 321 -15.89 -24.21 3.20
C GLN A 321 -15.08 -22.99 2.77
N LEU A 322 -14.31 -22.43 3.70
CA LEU A 322 -13.35 -21.39 3.37
C LEU A 322 -12.16 -22.02 2.66
N ASP A 323 -11.96 -21.72 1.40
CA ASP A 323 -10.71 -22.03 0.71
C ASP A 323 -9.56 -21.32 1.41
N PHE A 324 -8.47 -22.02 1.69
CA PHE A 324 -7.26 -21.43 2.32
C PHE A 324 -6.66 -20.27 1.51
N SER A 325 -7.04 -20.11 0.24
CA SER A 325 -6.68 -18.97 -0.60
C SER A 325 -7.55 -17.72 -0.36
N LEU A 326 -8.68 -17.84 0.38
CA LEU A 326 -9.54 -16.71 0.72
C LEU A 326 -8.89 -15.84 1.80
N ILE A 327 -8.19 -14.81 1.37
CA ILE A 327 -7.47 -13.89 2.25
C ILE A 327 -8.41 -12.80 2.75
N GLY A 328 -8.41 -12.56 4.07
CA GLY A 328 -8.97 -11.36 4.69
C GLY A 328 -10.43 -11.41 5.12
N VAL A 329 -11.13 -12.55 5.08
CA VAL A 329 -12.53 -12.66 5.56
C VAL A 329 -12.61 -12.33 7.05
N LEU A 330 -11.83 -13.03 7.90
CA LEU A 330 -11.75 -12.75 9.33
C LEU A 330 -11.27 -11.31 9.62
N ALA A 331 -10.32 -10.78 8.84
CA ALA A 331 -9.84 -9.41 8.99
C ALA A 331 -10.95 -8.38 8.70
N GLY A 332 -11.80 -8.64 7.70
CA GLY A 332 -12.97 -7.82 7.40
C GLY A 332 -13.96 -7.76 8.56
N ILE A 333 -14.35 -8.92 9.07
CA ILE A 333 -15.26 -9.05 10.22
C ILE A 333 -14.68 -8.34 11.46
N SER A 334 -13.42 -8.64 11.81
CA SER A 334 -12.77 -8.05 12.98
C SER A 334 -12.69 -6.53 12.93
N LYS A 335 -12.44 -5.94 11.74
CA LYS A 335 -12.39 -4.50 11.54
C LYS A 335 -13.75 -3.84 11.74
N ILE A 336 -14.83 -4.41 11.21
CA ILE A 336 -16.19 -3.91 11.39
C ILE A 336 -16.56 -3.92 12.87
N LEU A 337 -16.27 -5.03 13.57
CA LEU A 337 -16.59 -5.16 14.99
C LEU A 337 -15.74 -4.21 15.85
N ALA A 338 -14.45 -4.06 15.55
CA ALA A 338 -13.58 -3.09 16.23
C ALA A 338 -14.03 -1.63 16.02
N ALA A 339 -14.49 -1.27 14.80
CA ALA A 339 -15.03 0.07 14.52
C ALA A 339 -16.31 0.36 15.33
N ASN A 340 -17.03 -0.69 15.75
CA ASN A 340 -18.20 -0.61 16.63
C ASN A 340 -17.87 -0.80 18.12
N SER A 341 -16.57 -0.83 18.47
CA SER A 341 -16.08 -1.06 19.85
C SER A 341 -16.51 -2.42 20.43
N ILE A 342 -16.57 -3.45 19.60
CA ILE A 342 -16.93 -4.82 19.96
C ILE A 342 -15.67 -5.68 19.99
N GLY A 343 -15.32 -6.24 21.16
CA GLY A 343 -14.25 -7.22 21.33
C GLY A 343 -14.68 -8.59 20.80
N ILE A 344 -13.72 -9.32 20.25
CA ILE A 344 -13.96 -10.67 19.70
C ILE A 344 -13.01 -11.69 20.29
N PHE A 345 -13.45 -12.96 20.29
CA PHE A 345 -12.61 -14.14 20.44
C PHE A 345 -12.85 -15.03 19.22
N ALA A 346 -11.80 -15.36 18.47
CA ALA A 346 -11.92 -16.13 17.24
C ALA A 346 -11.31 -17.53 17.42
N VAL A 347 -12.00 -18.52 16.85
CA VAL A 347 -11.55 -19.91 16.78
C VAL A 347 -11.59 -20.36 15.32
N SER A 348 -10.42 -20.60 14.74
CA SER A 348 -10.29 -21.11 13.38
C SER A 348 -10.24 -22.63 13.40
N THR A 349 -11.02 -23.27 12.53
CA THR A 349 -11.01 -24.71 12.28
C THR A 349 -10.54 -24.99 10.86
N TYR A 350 -10.53 -26.26 10.44
CA TYR A 350 -10.10 -26.61 9.08
C TYR A 350 -11.01 -26.01 8.00
N ASP A 351 -12.32 -26.02 8.20
CA ASP A 351 -13.30 -25.62 7.20
C ASP A 351 -13.77 -24.17 7.36
N THR A 352 -13.77 -23.60 8.59
CA THR A 352 -14.35 -22.28 8.85
C THR A 352 -13.88 -21.65 10.16
N ASP A 353 -14.21 -20.37 10.32
CA ASP A 353 -13.95 -19.58 11.52
C ASP A 353 -15.24 -19.39 12.34
N TYR A 354 -15.09 -19.49 13.65
CA TYR A 354 -16.08 -19.14 14.65
C TYR A 354 -15.66 -17.85 15.34
N ILE A 355 -16.57 -16.88 15.36
CA ILE A 355 -16.31 -15.58 15.98
C ILE A 355 -17.27 -15.42 17.17
N LEU A 356 -16.69 -15.24 18.35
CA LEU A 356 -17.42 -15.07 19.58
C LEU A 356 -17.36 -13.59 20.02
N THR A 357 -18.48 -13.08 20.48
CA THR A 357 -18.59 -11.75 21.13
C THR A 357 -19.29 -11.93 22.45
N LYS A 358 -19.13 -10.97 23.38
CA LYS A 358 -19.93 -11.00 24.61
C LYS A 358 -21.41 -10.83 24.28
N GLU A 359 -22.29 -11.54 25.03
CA GLU A 359 -23.75 -11.55 24.83
C GLU A 359 -24.35 -10.16 24.68
N GLU A 360 -23.94 -9.23 25.56
CA GLU A 360 -24.39 -7.83 25.54
C GLU A 360 -24.11 -7.10 24.22
N ASN A 361 -23.11 -7.54 23.45
CA ASN A 361 -22.69 -6.96 22.19
C ASN A 361 -23.12 -7.79 20.96
N PHE A 362 -23.69 -8.97 21.14
CA PHE A 362 -23.93 -9.91 20.05
C PHE A 362 -24.91 -9.37 19.00
N ASP A 363 -26.04 -8.85 19.43
CA ASP A 363 -27.07 -8.33 18.50
C ASP A 363 -26.56 -7.07 17.78
N LYS A 364 -25.75 -6.24 18.45
CA LYS A 364 -25.06 -5.09 17.85
C LYS A 364 -24.01 -5.56 16.82
N ALA A 365 -23.30 -6.65 17.10
CA ALA A 365 -22.33 -7.24 16.18
C ALA A 365 -23.00 -7.76 14.89
N ILE A 366 -24.05 -8.55 15.05
CA ILE A 366 -24.83 -9.10 13.93
C ILE A 366 -25.40 -7.97 13.06
N LYS A 367 -25.99 -6.94 13.69
CA LYS A 367 -26.51 -5.78 12.96
C LYS A 367 -25.41 -5.05 12.18
N ALA A 368 -24.26 -4.79 12.80
CA ALA A 368 -23.16 -4.09 12.16
C ALA A 368 -22.60 -4.87 10.96
N LEU A 369 -22.58 -6.20 11.02
CA LEU A 369 -22.18 -7.08 9.93
C LEU A 369 -23.23 -7.13 8.81
N ALA A 370 -24.51 -7.19 9.14
CA ALA A 370 -25.60 -7.11 8.17
C ALA A 370 -25.61 -5.75 7.44
N ASP A 371 -25.43 -4.65 8.17
CA ASP A 371 -25.32 -3.29 7.60
C ASP A 371 -24.09 -3.15 6.69
N ALA A 372 -23.07 -3.97 6.89
CA ALA A 372 -21.86 -4.04 6.06
C ALA A 372 -21.97 -5.02 4.88
N GLY A 373 -23.14 -5.69 4.69
CA GLY A 373 -23.44 -6.53 3.53
C GLY A 373 -23.19 -8.02 3.69
N TYR A 374 -22.95 -8.52 4.92
CA TYR A 374 -22.94 -9.95 5.20
C TYR A 374 -24.37 -10.49 5.22
N GLU A 375 -24.57 -11.70 4.69
CA GLU A 375 -25.82 -12.45 4.84
C GLU A 375 -25.87 -13.08 6.25
N ILE A 376 -26.99 -12.90 6.96
CA ILE A 376 -27.17 -13.42 8.33
C ILE A 376 -28.24 -14.51 8.34
#